data_490e64bd6fb57f4ea1a2ea346c501030
#
_entry.id   490e64bd6fb57f4ea1a2ea346c501030
#
_cell.length_a   1.000
_cell.length_b   1.000
_cell.length_c   1.000
_cell.angle_alpha   90.00
_cell.angle_beta   90.00
_cell.angle_gamma   90.00
#
_symmetry.space_group_name_H-M   'P 1'
#
loop_
_entity.id
_entity.type
_entity.pdbx_description
1 polymer ?
#
loop_
_entity_poly.entity_id
_entity_poly.type
_entity_poly.pdbx_seq_one_letter_code
_entity_poly.pdbx_strand_id
1 'polypeptide(L)'
;MLALVAVAFVACEKQTDTTNPTPGEVNKNLKIKLTSASVMNFEAQGGEGVITYEYEEAEATRANIAEAATAVAWIENLESTEEGKVTFRVATNTENEERSATIKVSYGEHSFMVMVKQAGTQEADVKFTATHLNGTYWGKYPTTKGFNYLIILSDQQSIHYLTKAAGSTEYRFNIYSNVSSAFNTKHRVPVGTYRMDHQSTGNPGTIDGHKDESYYLSAADTDTPYADATMVVTEDSIIVDVTFFNGETHHVEYHGSTTYEPYIEGTFADVYPVSQYTKDITFDVKGGRMNLYYRGDHYATGCDVWMVEMVQQINPYNGVYMILDLLIPKGLGGTDNFDSIVGQYKFHDANTTSYEYTIPVGRLRDDCLQMHAWYLWCVQSQVDMSQAAPMTSGTVKVTQNGIQDYTFEIDSTDDNGNRIIGTFQGTILNAYDQKCE
;
A
#
# COMPACT_ATOMS: atom_id res chain seq x y z
N MET A 1 11.31 -23.07 -51.13
CA MET A 1 10.30 -22.88 -52.19
C MET A 1 9.34 -21.82 -51.68
N LEU A 2 9.63 -20.56 -52.02
CA LEU A 2 8.83 -19.39 -51.63
C LEU A 2 7.58 -19.33 -52.52
N ALA A 3 6.41 -19.26 -51.95
CA ALA A 3 5.18 -18.94 -52.64
C ALA A 3 4.83 -17.47 -52.38
N LEU A 4 5.02 -16.65 -53.38
CA LEU A 4 4.60 -15.27 -53.46
C LEU A 4 3.11 -15.23 -53.78
N VAL A 5 2.26 -14.73 -52.91
CA VAL A 5 0.85 -14.44 -53.23
C VAL A 5 0.78 -12.96 -53.60
N ALA A 6 0.60 -12.69 -54.89
CA ALA A 6 0.29 -11.38 -55.42
C ALA A 6 -1.24 -11.17 -55.34
N VAL A 7 -1.68 -10.17 -54.61
CA VAL A 7 -3.08 -9.71 -54.63
C VAL A 7 -3.18 -8.56 -55.64
N ALA A 8 -3.89 -8.82 -56.75
CA ALA A 8 -4.19 -7.83 -57.77
C ALA A 8 -5.35 -6.93 -57.32
N PHE A 9 -5.13 -5.64 -57.28
CA PHE A 9 -6.20 -4.64 -57.12
C PHE A 9 -6.79 -4.32 -58.51
N VAL A 10 -8.09 -4.56 -58.64
CA VAL A 10 -8.86 -4.09 -59.79
C VAL A 10 -9.29 -2.64 -59.49
N ALA A 11 -8.80 -1.73 -60.29
CA ALA A 11 -9.28 -0.35 -60.31
C ALA A 11 -10.66 -0.27 -60.96
N CYS A 12 -11.63 0.26 -60.25
CA CYS A 12 -12.92 0.63 -60.80
C CYS A 12 -13.01 2.15 -60.88
N GLU A 13 -13.01 2.72 -62.07
CA GLU A 13 -13.29 4.16 -62.31
C GLU A 13 -14.71 4.46 -61.85
N LYS A 14 -14.86 5.53 -61.11
CA LYS A 14 -16.16 6.06 -60.68
C LYS A 14 -16.36 7.49 -61.14
N GLN A 15 -17.44 7.63 -61.87
CA GLN A 15 -18.07 8.85 -62.36
C GLN A 15 -18.34 9.85 -61.23
N THR A 16 -18.01 11.10 -61.46
CA THR A 16 -18.32 12.24 -60.60
C THR A 16 -19.81 12.54 -60.63
N ASP A 17 -20.48 12.24 -59.52
CA ASP A 17 -21.83 12.73 -59.28
C ASP A 17 -21.82 13.71 -58.09
N THR A 18 -22.14 14.96 -58.34
CA THR A 18 -22.25 16.00 -57.32
C THR A 18 -23.64 15.95 -56.71
N THR A 19 -23.78 15.13 -55.65
CA THR A 19 -24.97 15.17 -54.81
C THR A 19 -24.56 15.53 -53.38
N ASN A 20 -25.32 16.49 -52.83
CA ASN A 20 -25.22 16.92 -51.45
C ASN A 20 -25.10 15.70 -50.49
N PRO A 21 -24.15 15.69 -49.54
CA PRO A 21 -23.96 14.50 -48.65
C PRO A 21 -25.21 14.29 -47.81
N THR A 22 -25.67 13.05 -47.81
CA THR A 22 -26.73 12.54 -46.95
C THR A 22 -26.30 12.71 -45.48
N PRO A 23 -27.14 13.13 -44.52
CA PRO A 23 -26.76 13.27 -43.13
C PRO A 23 -26.30 11.90 -42.57
N GLY A 24 -25.01 11.69 -42.47
CA GLY A 24 -24.42 10.45 -41.94
C GLY A 24 -23.11 10.04 -42.57
N GLU A 25 -22.63 10.61 -43.66
CA GLU A 25 -21.32 10.28 -44.22
C GLU A 25 -20.18 10.96 -43.44
N VAL A 26 -19.24 10.12 -43.02
CA VAL A 26 -17.96 10.53 -42.40
C VAL A 26 -17.15 11.29 -43.45
N ASN A 27 -16.71 12.52 -43.17
CA ASN A 27 -15.83 13.24 -44.10
C ASN A 27 -14.44 12.61 -44.09
N LYS A 28 -14.19 11.69 -45.04
CA LYS A 28 -12.96 10.93 -45.21
C LYS A 28 -11.74 11.76 -45.67
N ASN A 29 -11.89 13.04 -45.87
CA ASN A 29 -10.83 13.94 -46.35
C ASN A 29 -10.19 14.77 -45.25
N LEU A 30 -10.58 14.61 -43.99
CA LEU A 30 -9.94 15.30 -42.90
C LEU A 30 -8.51 14.73 -42.67
N LYS A 31 -7.55 15.64 -42.63
CA LYS A 31 -6.17 15.26 -42.29
C LYS A 31 -6.05 15.03 -40.81
N ILE A 32 -5.30 13.99 -40.46
CA ILE A 32 -4.93 13.67 -39.07
C ILE A 32 -3.48 14.04 -38.83
N LYS A 33 -3.21 14.59 -37.65
CA LYS A 33 -1.89 15.03 -37.23
C LYS A 33 -1.57 14.44 -35.84
N LEU A 34 -0.43 13.77 -35.73
CA LEU A 34 0.06 13.23 -34.46
C LEU A 34 0.35 14.35 -33.47
N THR A 35 -0.14 14.23 -32.23
CA THR A 35 0.13 15.15 -31.12
C THR A 35 0.94 14.49 -29.98
N SER A 36 0.98 13.16 -29.89
CA SER A 36 1.89 12.47 -29.00
C SER A 36 3.28 12.27 -29.63
N ALA A 37 4.18 11.60 -28.91
CA ALA A 37 5.51 11.26 -29.42
C ALA A 37 5.40 10.31 -30.62
N SER A 38 6.25 10.51 -31.64
CA SER A 38 6.35 9.61 -32.80
C SER A 38 7.16 8.34 -32.54
N VAL A 39 7.88 8.30 -31.40
CA VAL A 39 8.59 7.13 -30.88
C VAL A 39 8.20 6.96 -29.42
N MET A 40 7.71 5.78 -29.07
CA MET A 40 7.36 5.38 -27.71
C MET A 40 8.28 4.26 -27.26
N ASN A 41 8.96 4.47 -26.13
CA ASN A 41 9.87 3.48 -25.58
C ASN A 41 9.20 2.78 -24.39
N PHE A 42 9.37 1.47 -24.34
CA PHE A 42 8.88 0.60 -23.27
C PHE A 42 10.03 -0.25 -22.74
N GLU A 43 10.01 -0.50 -21.46
CA GLU A 43 10.87 -1.49 -20.83
C GLU A 43 10.44 -2.91 -21.25
N ALA A 44 11.26 -3.93 -20.92
CA ALA A 44 10.97 -5.32 -21.25
C ALA A 44 9.61 -5.81 -20.76
N GLN A 45 9.16 -5.34 -19.59
CA GLN A 45 7.86 -5.69 -18.97
C GLN A 45 6.66 -5.19 -19.80
N GLY A 46 6.87 -4.27 -20.73
CA GLY A 46 5.81 -3.66 -21.51
C GLY A 46 4.98 -2.66 -20.75
N GLY A 47 3.70 -2.56 -21.06
CA GLY A 47 2.78 -1.64 -20.40
C GLY A 47 1.75 -1.02 -21.34
N GLU A 48 0.94 -0.11 -20.80
CA GLU A 48 -0.09 0.60 -21.57
C GLU A 48 0.51 1.77 -22.33
N GLY A 49 0.06 1.95 -23.59
CA GLY A 49 0.45 3.05 -24.46
C GLY A 49 -0.76 3.85 -24.94
N VAL A 50 -0.56 5.14 -25.15
CA VAL A 50 -1.59 6.05 -25.66
C VAL A 50 -1.01 6.92 -26.75
N ILE A 51 -1.58 6.86 -27.96
CA ILE A 51 -1.29 7.75 -29.08
C ILE A 51 -2.40 8.80 -29.11
N THR A 52 -2.04 10.08 -29.15
CA THR A 52 -2.98 11.17 -29.35
C THR A 52 -2.76 11.85 -30.70
N TYR A 53 -3.86 12.28 -31.31
CA TYR A 53 -3.84 12.96 -32.60
C TYR A 53 -4.98 14.00 -32.69
N GLU A 54 -4.87 14.93 -33.58
CA GLU A 54 -5.90 15.95 -33.86
C GLU A 54 -6.27 15.91 -35.35
N TYR A 55 -7.46 16.43 -35.67
CA TYR A 55 -7.89 16.64 -37.02
C TYR A 55 -7.57 18.12 -37.45
N GLU A 56 -6.95 18.27 -38.58
CA GLU A 56 -6.82 19.64 -39.20
C GLU A 56 -8.18 19.98 -39.82
N GLU A 57 -8.77 21.10 -39.42
CA GLU A 57 -10.07 21.61 -39.92
C GLU A 57 -11.30 20.75 -39.58
N ALA A 58 -11.54 20.45 -38.32
CA ALA A 58 -12.73 19.72 -37.91
C ALA A 58 -13.97 20.62 -37.84
N GLU A 59 -14.92 20.42 -38.76
CA GLU A 59 -16.30 20.80 -38.51
C GLU A 59 -16.94 19.77 -37.56
N ALA A 60 -17.32 20.22 -36.38
CA ALA A 60 -17.79 19.40 -35.26
C ALA A 60 -19.22 18.89 -35.51
N THR A 61 -19.38 17.81 -36.29
CA THR A 61 -20.70 17.22 -36.49
C THR A 61 -20.84 15.74 -36.11
N ARG A 62 -19.75 15.01 -35.90
CA ARG A 62 -19.76 13.62 -35.35
C ARG A 62 -18.35 13.22 -34.86
N ALA A 63 -18.27 12.29 -33.90
CA ALA A 63 -17.01 11.69 -33.49
C ALA A 63 -16.31 11.00 -34.67
N ASN A 64 -15.16 11.54 -35.08
CA ASN A 64 -14.32 11.00 -36.12
C ASN A 64 -13.31 10.04 -35.46
N ILE A 65 -13.42 8.75 -35.69
CA ILE A 65 -12.55 7.74 -35.11
C ILE A 65 -11.61 7.23 -36.20
N ALA A 66 -10.30 7.39 -36.01
CA ALA A 66 -9.30 6.85 -36.92
C ALA A 66 -9.14 5.33 -36.72
N GLU A 67 -8.67 4.65 -37.75
CA GLU A 67 -8.32 3.24 -37.66
C GLU A 67 -6.86 3.08 -37.26
N ALA A 68 -6.57 2.14 -36.36
CA ALA A 68 -5.21 1.82 -35.94
C ALA A 68 -4.89 0.35 -36.28
N ALA A 69 -3.68 0.11 -36.80
CA ALA A 69 -3.23 -1.23 -37.16
C ALA A 69 -1.74 -1.41 -36.89
N THR A 70 -1.37 -2.64 -36.51
CA THR A 70 0.01 -3.09 -36.39
C THR A 70 0.18 -4.49 -36.99
N ALA A 71 1.39 -4.86 -37.38
CA ALA A 71 1.69 -6.17 -37.94
C ALA A 71 2.17 -7.19 -36.91
N VAL A 72 2.33 -6.79 -35.64
CA VAL A 72 2.94 -7.64 -34.61
C VAL A 72 1.93 -8.02 -33.53
N ALA A 73 2.03 -9.23 -33.01
CA ALA A 73 1.12 -9.75 -32.01
C ALA A 73 1.41 -9.25 -30.59
N TRP A 74 2.62 -8.76 -30.32
CA TRP A 74 3.02 -8.28 -29.00
C TRP A 74 2.53 -6.86 -28.69
N ILE A 75 1.93 -6.16 -29.66
CA ILE A 75 1.10 -4.98 -29.41
C ILE A 75 -0.35 -5.46 -29.37
N GLU A 76 -0.91 -5.49 -28.17
CA GLU A 76 -2.21 -6.05 -27.85
C GLU A 76 -3.24 -4.95 -27.59
N ASN A 77 -4.52 -5.28 -27.57
CA ASN A 77 -5.62 -4.38 -27.21
C ASN A 77 -5.53 -3.03 -27.92
N LEU A 78 -5.14 -3.06 -29.21
CA LEU A 78 -5.04 -1.87 -30.04
C LEU A 78 -6.45 -1.37 -30.37
N GLU A 79 -6.88 -0.33 -29.70
CA GLU A 79 -8.24 0.19 -29.78
C GLU A 79 -8.25 1.66 -30.14
N SER A 80 -9.18 2.03 -31.00
CA SER A 80 -9.46 3.41 -31.40
C SER A 80 -10.96 3.64 -31.22
N THR A 81 -11.39 3.88 -29.97
CA THR A 81 -12.80 4.04 -29.59
C THR A 81 -13.19 5.48 -29.31
N GLU A 82 -12.20 6.35 -29.12
CA GLU A 82 -12.39 7.78 -28.83
C GLU A 82 -11.74 8.60 -29.94
N GLU A 83 -12.36 9.74 -30.26
CA GLU A 83 -11.79 10.72 -31.18
C GLU A 83 -10.48 11.27 -30.62
N GLY A 84 -9.45 11.33 -31.46
CA GLY A 84 -8.14 11.87 -31.08
C GLY A 84 -7.27 10.92 -30.23
N LYS A 85 -7.70 9.66 -30.01
CA LYS A 85 -7.00 8.75 -29.10
C LYS A 85 -6.99 7.31 -29.63
N VAL A 86 -5.82 6.68 -29.53
CA VAL A 86 -5.62 5.25 -29.72
C VAL A 86 -4.93 4.69 -28.47
N THR A 87 -5.48 3.63 -27.90
CA THR A 87 -4.90 2.92 -26.78
C THR A 87 -4.36 1.56 -27.22
N PHE A 88 -3.33 1.09 -26.59
CA PHE A 88 -2.75 -0.24 -26.83
C PHE A 88 -1.96 -0.71 -25.62
N ARG A 89 -1.67 -2.00 -25.59
CA ARG A 89 -0.79 -2.61 -24.62
C ARG A 89 0.40 -3.23 -25.31
N VAL A 90 1.59 -3.07 -24.72
CA VAL A 90 2.81 -3.76 -25.12
C VAL A 90 2.98 -4.96 -24.19
N ALA A 91 2.96 -6.17 -24.77
CA ALA A 91 3.22 -7.40 -24.02
C ALA A 91 4.68 -7.50 -23.58
N THR A 92 4.96 -8.27 -22.52
CA THR A 92 6.32 -8.51 -22.05
C THR A 92 7.22 -9.02 -23.18
N ASN A 93 8.41 -8.44 -23.32
CA ASN A 93 9.48 -8.97 -24.15
C ASN A 93 10.31 -9.94 -23.31
N THR A 94 10.30 -11.22 -23.64
CA THR A 94 11.07 -12.26 -22.95
C THR A 94 12.44 -12.52 -23.59
N GLU A 95 12.73 -11.84 -24.70
CA GLU A 95 14.00 -11.95 -25.39
C GLU A 95 15.01 -10.90 -24.90
N ASN A 96 16.29 -11.21 -24.94
CA ASN A 96 17.34 -10.29 -24.49
C ASN A 96 17.55 -9.10 -25.46
N GLU A 97 16.96 -9.15 -26.65
CA GLU A 97 17.14 -8.14 -27.69
C GLU A 97 15.96 -7.15 -27.70
N GLU A 98 16.30 -5.87 -27.94
CA GLU A 98 15.31 -4.84 -28.26
C GLU A 98 14.45 -5.27 -29.45
N ARG A 99 13.15 -5.07 -29.36
CA ARG A 99 12.23 -5.24 -30.48
C ARG A 99 11.52 -3.93 -30.80
N SER A 100 11.17 -3.74 -32.06
CA SER A 100 10.45 -2.55 -32.50
C SER A 100 9.33 -2.90 -33.47
N ALA A 101 8.29 -2.12 -33.47
CA ALA A 101 7.18 -2.22 -34.41
C ALA A 101 6.57 -0.85 -34.66
N THR A 102 5.72 -0.78 -35.68
CA THR A 102 5.05 0.46 -36.05
C THR A 102 3.54 0.27 -35.92
N ILE A 103 2.89 1.23 -35.28
CA ILE A 103 1.44 1.39 -35.30
C ILE A 103 1.12 2.43 -36.39
N LYS A 104 0.33 2.04 -37.38
CA LYS A 104 -0.21 2.95 -38.37
C LYS A 104 -1.58 3.43 -37.91
N VAL A 105 -1.77 4.73 -37.81
CA VAL A 105 -3.08 5.35 -37.56
C VAL A 105 -3.54 6.03 -38.85
N SER A 106 -4.75 5.75 -39.30
CA SER A 106 -5.26 6.23 -40.59
C SER A 106 -6.70 6.71 -40.49
N TYR A 107 -7.00 7.74 -41.26
CA TYR A 107 -8.35 8.27 -41.47
C TYR A 107 -8.51 8.69 -42.92
N GLY A 108 -9.38 8.01 -43.66
CA GLY A 108 -9.51 8.15 -45.12
C GLY A 108 -8.21 7.88 -45.86
N GLU A 109 -7.68 8.86 -46.59
CA GLU A 109 -6.43 8.76 -47.34
C GLU A 109 -5.20 9.21 -46.54
N HIS A 110 -5.40 9.77 -45.32
CA HIS A 110 -4.34 10.29 -44.48
C HIS A 110 -3.94 9.29 -43.42
N SER A 111 -2.66 9.24 -43.13
CA SER A 111 -2.13 8.39 -42.07
C SER A 111 -0.80 8.92 -41.53
N PHE A 112 -0.50 8.54 -40.29
CA PHE A 112 0.82 8.67 -39.71
C PHE A 112 1.26 7.35 -39.06
N MET A 113 2.53 7.28 -38.70
CA MET A 113 3.10 6.10 -38.03
C MET A 113 3.72 6.49 -36.71
N VAL A 114 3.53 5.64 -35.70
CA VAL A 114 4.21 5.74 -34.41
C VAL A 114 5.07 4.50 -34.24
N MET A 115 6.33 4.70 -33.94
CA MET A 115 7.27 3.60 -33.66
C MET A 115 7.17 3.24 -32.19
N VAL A 116 6.95 1.98 -31.89
CA VAL A 116 7.03 1.40 -30.55
C VAL A 116 8.33 0.63 -30.47
N LYS A 117 9.18 0.98 -29.52
CA LYS A 117 10.42 0.29 -29.19
C LYS A 117 10.28 -0.32 -27.82
N GLN A 118 10.69 -1.55 -27.67
CA GLN A 118 10.68 -2.24 -26.39
C GLN A 118 12.05 -2.85 -26.14
N ALA A 119 12.63 -2.53 -24.99
CA ALA A 119 13.89 -3.13 -24.56
C ALA A 119 13.78 -4.65 -24.45
N GLY A 120 14.89 -5.34 -24.64
CA GLY A 120 15.01 -6.76 -24.30
C GLY A 120 15.13 -6.94 -22.79
N THR A 121 14.86 -8.15 -22.31
CA THR A 121 15.23 -8.54 -20.95
C THR A 121 16.76 -8.58 -20.88
N GLN A 122 17.34 -7.64 -20.17
CA GLN A 122 18.73 -7.81 -19.78
C GLN A 122 18.78 -8.97 -18.78
N GLU A 123 19.60 -9.98 -19.06
CA GLU A 123 19.80 -11.06 -18.08
C GLU A 123 20.45 -10.43 -16.84
N ALA A 124 19.85 -10.64 -15.68
CA ALA A 124 20.39 -10.11 -14.43
C ALA A 124 21.76 -10.75 -14.14
N ASP A 125 22.69 -9.95 -13.61
CA ASP A 125 24.03 -10.42 -13.22
C ASP A 125 23.94 -11.50 -12.15
N VAL A 126 22.93 -11.39 -11.25
CA VAL A 126 22.65 -12.38 -10.20
C VAL A 126 21.18 -12.80 -10.27
N LYS A 127 20.94 -14.11 -10.27
CA LYS A 127 19.62 -14.70 -10.07
C LYS A 127 19.58 -15.31 -8.68
N PHE A 128 18.59 -14.88 -7.87
CA PHE A 128 18.43 -15.33 -6.48
C PHE A 128 17.03 -15.89 -6.28
N THR A 129 16.97 -17.13 -5.81
CA THR A 129 15.69 -17.75 -5.41
C THR A 129 15.59 -17.71 -3.90
N ALA A 130 14.71 -16.87 -3.38
CA ALA A 130 14.39 -16.81 -1.98
C ALA A 130 13.54 -18.04 -1.59
N THR A 131 13.88 -18.67 -0.48
CA THR A 131 13.13 -19.80 0.06
C THR A 131 12.25 -19.41 1.24
N HIS A 132 12.45 -18.20 1.77
CA HIS A 132 11.73 -17.68 2.93
C HIS A 132 11.21 -16.27 2.65
N LEU A 133 9.96 -16.05 3.08
CA LEU A 133 9.32 -14.74 3.16
C LEU A 133 9.12 -14.40 4.64
N ASN A 134 9.63 -13.26 5.05
CA ASN A 134 9.41 -12.69 6.37
C ASN A 134 9.05 -11.21 6.23
N GLY A 135 8.63 -10.57 7.31
CA GLY A 135 8.31 -9.15 7.29
C GLY A 135 7.51 -8.70 8.48
N THR A 136 7.08 -7.45 8.42
CA THR A 136 6.17 -6.88 9.41
C THR A 136 5.25 -5.84 8.78
N TYR A 137 4.08 -5.66 9.37
CA TYR A 137 3.13 -4.61 9.00
C TYR A 137 3.28 -3.44 9.97
N TRP A 138 3.73 -2.30 9.46
CA TRP A 138 3.93 -1.08 10.26
C TRP A 138 2.68 -0.20 10.37
N GLY A 139 1.71 -0.40 9.49
CA GLY A 139 0.51 0.43 9.44
C GLY A 139 0.71 1.70 8.63
N LYS A 140 -0.07 2.73 8.97
CA LYS A 140 -0.06 4.02 8.28
C LYS A 140 0.51 5.10 9.19
N TYR A 141 1.43 5.90 8.66
CA TYR A 141 1.99 7.05 9.36
C TYR A 141 1.30 8.35 8.90
N PRO A 142 1.31 9.42 9.72
CA PRO A 142 0.73 10.72 9.33
C PRO A 142 1.34 11.33 8.06
N THR A 143 2.57 10.95 7.74
CA THR A 143 3.32 11.46 6.58
C THR A 143 3.17 10.60 5.33
N THR A 144 2.48 9.45 5.41
CA THR A 144 2.34 8.51 4.29
C THR A 144 0.88 8.37 3.86
N LYS A 145 0.64 8.12 2.56
CA LYS A 145 -0.69 7.86 2.01
C LYS A 145 -1.03 6.38 2.02
N GLY A 146 -0.03 5.53 1.94
CA GLY A 146 -0.14 4.07 1.95
C GLY A 146 0.09 3.45 3.32
N PHE A 147 -0.33 2.20 3.47
CA PHE A 147 0.03 1.33 4.58
C PHE A 147 1.40 0.70 4.31
N ASN A 148 2.29 0.76 5.27
CA ASN A 148 3.66 0.30 5.16
C ASN A 148 3.80 -1.18 5.55
N TYR A 149 4.52 -1.92 4.71
CA TYR A 149 4.90 -3.32 4.92
C TYR A 149 6.40 -3.46 4.71
N LEU A 150 7.12 -3.96 5.68
CA LEU A 150 8.47 -4.46 5.47
C LEU A 150 8.39 -5.88 4.94
N ILE A 151 9.04 -6.15 3.83
CA ILE A 151 9.14 -7.45 3.16
C ILE A 151 10.60 -7.88 3.15
N ILE A 152 10.86 -9.10 3.57
CA ILE A 152 12.19 -9.70 3.58
C ILE A 152 12.15 -11.02 2.83
N LEU A 153 12.90 -11.07 1.73
CA LEU A 153 13.10 -12.28 0.93
C LEU A 153 14.51 -12.81 1.21
N SER A 154 14.62 -14.07 1.63
CA SER A 154 15.90 -14.64 2.07
C SER A 154 16.07 -16.11 1.68
N ASP A 155 17.32 -16.59 1.71
CA ASP A 155 17.69 -18.00 1.51
C ASP A 155 17.60 -18.83 2.81
N GLN A 156 17.52 -18.18 3.97
CA GLN A 156 17.36 -18.81 5.27
C GLN A 156 16.30 -18.09 6.08
N GLN A 157 15.64 -18.82 6.99
CA GLN A 157 14.64 -18.23 7.85
C GLN A 157 15.28 -17.22 8.80
N SER A 158 14.86 -15.96 8.72
CA SER A 158 15.27 -14.93 9.65
C SER A 158 14.69 -15.21 11.03
N ILE A 159 15.47 -14.93 12.08
CA ILE A 159 15.02 -15.12 13.46
C ILE A 159 13.98 -14.05 13.82
N HIS A 160 14.19 -12.85 13.31
CA HIS A 160 13.31 -11.70 13.50
C HIS A 160 13.60 -10.68 12.40
N TYR A 161 12.68 -9.76 12.11
CA TYR A 161 12.94 -8.74 11.07
C TYR A 161 14.16 -7.84 11.40
N LEU A 162 14.55 -7.72 12.69
CA LEU A 162 15.77 -7.03 13.11
C LEU A 162 17.01 -7.92 13.12
N THR A 163 16.85 -9.24 13.09
CA THR A 163 17.96 -10.18 13.30
C THR A 163 18.03 -11.15 12.13
N LYS A 164 19.00 -10.92 11.26
CA LYS A 164 19.32 -11.80 10.15
C LYS A 164 19.89 -13.14 10.65
N ALA A 165 19.53 -14.23 10.01
CA ALA A 165 20.21 -15.51 10.23
C ALA A 165 21.69 -15.40 9.80
N ALA A 166 22.59 -15.96 10.58
CA ALA A 166 24.03 -15.87 10.30
C ALA A 166 24.38 -16.50 8.94
N GLY A 167 25.01 -15.73 8.07
CA GLY A 167 25.39 -16.16 6.74
C GLY A 167 24.26 -16.18 5.71
N SER A 168 23.03 -15.76 6.07
CA SER A 168 21.94 -15.61 5.09
C SER A 168 22.15 -14.39 4.18
N THR A 169 21.47 -14.42 3.05
CA THR A 169 21.31 -13.31 2.14
C THR A 169 19.87 -12.80 2.23
N GLU A 170 19.68 -11.49 2.40
CA GLU A 170 18.36 -10.89 2.52
C GLU A 170 18.18 -9.72 1.56
N TYR A 171 17.00 -9.67 0.94
CA TYR A 171 16.51 -8.52 0.19
C TYR A 171 15.36 -7.92 0.97
N ARG A 172 15.51 -6.68 1.43
CA ARG A 172 14.57 -5.96 2.29
C ARG A 172 13.93 -4.83 1.53
N PHE A 173 12.60 -4.73 1.63
CA PHE A 173 11.80 -3.72 0.94
C PHE A 173 10.73 -3.17 1.87
N ASN A 174 10.75 -1.87 2.11
CA ASN A 174 9.60 -1.17 2.67
C ASN A 174 8.67 -0.76 1.53
N ILE A 175 7.50 -1.39 1.45
CA ILE A 175 6.50 -1.10 0.41
C ILE A 175 5.29 -0.39 1.00
N TYR A 176 4.61 0.40 0.19
CA TYR A 176 3.38 1.06 0.55
C TYR A 176 2.21 0.58 -0.31
N SER A 177 1.10 0.24 0.34
CA SER A 177 -0.12 -0.26 -0.30
C SER A 177 -1.36 0.49 0.19
N ASN A 178 -2.43 0.47 -0.58
CA ASN A 178 -3.75 0.93 -0.14
C ASN A 178 -4.51 -0.12 0.70
N VAL A 179 -3.95 -1.31 0.89
CA VAL A 179 -4.56 -2.39 1.67
C VAL A 179 -4.09 -2.30 3.12
N SER A 180 -5.03 -2.29 4.06
CA SER A 180 -4.74 -2.36 5.49
C SER A 180 -4.70 -3.81 5.98
N SER A 181 -3.79 -4.12 6.89
CA SER A 181 -3.70 -5.40 7.61
C SER A 181 -3.73 -5.21 9.13
N ALA A 182 -4.27 -4.08 9.59
CA ALA A 182 -4.16 -3.60 10.97
C ALA A 182 -4.65 -4.59 12.04
N PHE A 183 -5.68 -5.39 11.73
CA PHE A 183 -6.29 -6.30 12.71
C PHE A 183 -6.05 -7.78 12.38
N ASN A 184 -5.19 -8.06 11.41
CA ASN A 184 -4.84 -9.43 11.02
C ASN A 184 -3.71 -9.96 11.90
N THR A 185 -3.82 -11.21 12.33
CA THR A 185 -2.74 -11.93 13.04
C THR A 185 -1.64 -12.40 12.09
N LYS A 186 -2.02 -12.67 10.83
CA LYS A 186 -1.11 -12.98 9.74
C LYS A 186 -1.24 -11.90 8.68
N HIS A 187 -0.12 -11.43 8.19
CA HIS A 187 -0.09 -10.40 7.17
C HIS A 187 0.16 -11.01 5.81
N ARG A 188 -0.56 -10.53 4.83
CA ARG A 188 -0.34 -10.88 3.43
C ARG A 188 0.30 -9.70 2.72
N VAL A 189 1.34 -9.97 1.95
CA VAL A 189 1.89 -8.95 1.04
C VAL A 189 0.81 -8.62 0.00
N PRO A 190 0.36 -7.35 -0.10
CA PRO A 190 -0.72 -7.01 -1.02
C PRO A 190 -0.31 -7.23 -2.47
N VAL A 191 -1.19 -7.89 -3.24
CA VAL A 191 -0.98 -8.12 -4.67
C VAL A 191 -0.90 -6.80 -5.42
N GLY A 192 0.08 -6.67 -6.30
CA GLY A 192 0.29 -5.46 -7.09
C GLY A 192 1.69 -5.32 -7.64
N THR A 193 1.94 -4.20 -8.29
CA THR A 193 3.27 -3.80 -8.75
C THR A 193 3.73 -2.60 -7.93
N TYR A 194 4.94 -2.68 -7.42
CA TYR A 194 5.59 -1.65 -6.60
C TYR A 194 6.85 -1.19 -7.31
N ARG A 195 7.07 0.12 -7.32
CA ARG A 195 8.25 0.74 -7.96
C ARG A 195 8.99 1.61 -6.95
N MET A 196 10.31 1.68 -7.12
CA MET A 196 11.16 2.53 -6.28
C MET A 196 10.71 3.99 -6.32
N ASP A 197 10.59 4.59 -5.16
CA ASP A 197 10.30 6.01 -4.95
C ASP A 197 11.41 6.65 -4.12
N HIS A 198 12.34 7.31 -4.79
CA HIS A 198 13.47 7.99 -4.15
C HIS A 198 13.07 9.24 -3.35
N GLN A 199 11.84 9.69 -3.46
CA GLN A 199 11.33 10.80 -2.66
C GLN A 199 10.67 10.33 -1.36
N SER A 200 10.55 9.01 -1.18
CA SER A 200 9.95 8.39 0.02
C SER A 200 8.59 8.99 0.35
N THR A 201 7.75 9.16 -0.69
CA THR A 201 6.44 9.82 -0.54
C THR A 201 5.42 8.98 0.24
N GLY A 202 5.68 7.66 0.38
CA GLY A 202 4.75 6.71 0.98
C GLY A 202 3.43 6.54 0.21
N ASN A 203 3.44 6.79 -1.11
CA ASN A 203 2.26 6.56 -1.95
C ASN A 203 2.02 5.05 -2.16
N PRO A 204 0.76 4.59 -2.26
CA PRO A 204 0.47 3.21 -2.62
C PRO A 204 1.11 2.81 -3.96
N GLY A 205 1.65 1.58 -4.03
CA GLY A 205 2.35 1.05 -5.20
C GLY A 205 3.83 1.46 -5.26
N THR A 206 4.40 1.98 -4.18
CA THR A 206 5.82 2.35 -4.11
C THR A 206 6.63 1.46 -3.18
N ILE A 207 7.94 1.38 -3.47
CA ILE A 207 8.99 0.88 -2.58
C ILE A 207 9.73 2.11 -2.04
N ASP A 208 9.94 2.21 -0.74
CA ASP A 208 10.70 3.31 -0.16
C ASP A 208 12.16 3.28 -0.62
N GLY A 209 12.59 4.31 -1.31
CA GLY A 209 13.94 4.42 -1.87
C GLY A 209 14.99 4.99 -0.90
N HIS A 210 14.63 5.23 0.37
CA HIS A 210 15.61 5.63 1.36
C HIS A 210 16.55 4.48 1.68
N LYS A 211 17.84 4.76 1.73
CA LYS A 211 18.91 3.76 1.87
C LYS A 211 18.83 2.85 3.12
N ASP A 212 18.16 3.31 4.17
CA ASP A 212 18.01 2.59 5.43
C ASP A 212 16.66 1.83 5.49
N GLU A 213 15.80 1.99 4.47
CA GLU A 213 14.46 1.41 4.42
C GLU A 213 14.37 0.22 3.46
N SER A 214 15.03 0.31 2.30
CA SER A 214 15.06 -0.77 1.32
C SER A 214 16.49 -1.01 0.86
N TYR A 215 17.00 -2.23 1.11
CA TYR A 215 18.38 -2.57 0.85
C TYR A 215 18.62 -4.08 0.77
N TYR A 216 19.73 -4.45 0.12
CA TYR A 216 20.27 -5.79 0.11
C TYR A 216 21.21 -5.98 1.31
N LEU A 217 21.11 -7.09 1.99
CA LEU A 217 22.00 -7.48 3.08
C LEU A 217 22.71 -8.79 2.69
N SER A 218 24.00 -8.69 2.44
CA SER A 218 24.82 -9.81 1.99
C SER A 218 25.00 -10.86 3.09
N ALA A 219 25.46 -12.06 2.69
CA ALA A 219 25.84 -13.10 3.64
C ALA A 219 26.94 -12.65 4.63
N ALA A 220 27.76 -11.67 4.25
CA ALA A 220 28.82 -11.07 5.07
C ALA A 220 28.36 -9.85 5.90
N ASP A 221 27.06 -9.64 6.06
CA ASP A 221 26.45 -8.54 6.81
C ASP A 221 26.78 -7.14 6.26
N THR A 222 26.97 -7.05 4.94
CA THR A 222 27.15 -5.77 4.27
C THR A 222 25.82 -5.34 3.68
N ASP A 223 25.34 -4.17 4.08
CA ASP A 223 24.16 -3.52 3.52
C ASP A 223 24.52 -2.75 2.24
N THR A 224 23.67 -2.86 1.24
CA THR A 224 23.84 -2.18 -0.05
C THR A 224 22.49 -1.63 -0.49
N PRO A 225 22.32 -0.30 -0.57
CA PRO A 225 21.07 0.32 -1.00
C PRO A 225 20.81 0.10 -2.49
N TYR A 226 19.55 0.06 -2.87
CA TYR A 226 19.14 -0.06 -4.26
C TYR A 226 19.20 1.29 -4.98
N ALA A 227 19.66 1.27 -6.22
CA ALA A 227 19.53 2.40 -7.15
C ALA A 227 18.15 2.41 -7.81
N ASP A 228 17.57 1.24 -8.06
CA ASP A 228 16.19 1.08 -8.53
C ASP A 228 15.67 -0.31 -8.18
N ALA A 229 14.35 -0.45 -8.06
CA ALA A 229 13.70 -1.75 -7.90
C ALA A 229 12.26 -1.72 -8.44
N THR A 230 11.87 -2.83 -9.04
CA THR A 230 10.48 -3.12 -9.41
C THR A 230 10.08 -4.47 -8.82
N MET A 231 9.01 -4.49 -8.01
CA MET A 231 8.47 -5.69 -7.39
C MET A 231 7.09 -5.99 -7.95
N VAL A 232 6.84 -7.23 -8.33
CA VAL A 232 5.54 -7.76 -8.71
C VAL A 232 5.13 -8.82 -7.71
N VAL A 233 3.98 -8.62 -7.06
CA VAL A 233 3.40 -9.54 -6.09
C VAL A 233 2.15 -10.15 -6.69
N THR A 234 2.06 -11.47 -6.69
CA THR A 234 0.87 -12.25 -7.04
C THR A 234 0.29 -12.95 -5.82
N GLU A 235 -0.65 -13.87 -6.02
CA GLU A 235 -1.22 -14.68 -4.93
C GLU A 235 -0.22 -15.67 -4.32
N ASP A 236 0.77 -16.09 -5.11
CA ASP A 236 1.69 -17.20 -4.82
C ASP A 236 3.16 -16.92 -5.19
N SER A 237 3.50 -15.70 -5.56
CA SER A 237 4.88 -15.32 -5.87
C SER A 237 5.17 -13.85 -5.61
N ILE A 238 6.45 -13.56 -5.38
CA ILE A 238 7.02 -12.22 -5.37
C ILE A 238 8.24 -12.25 -6.27
N ILE A 239 8.26 -11.39 -7.28
CA ILE A 239 9.37 -11.25 -8.22
C ILE A 239 9.88 -9.82 -8.13
N VAL A 240 11.18 -9.65 -7.98
CA VAL A 240 11.79 -8.33 -7.85
C VAL A 240 13.01 -8.22 -8.75
N ASP A 241 13.01 -7.21 -9.60
CA ASP A 241 14.19 -6.78 -10.33
C ASP A 241 14.83 -5.60 -9.60
N VAL A 242 16.10 -5.72 -9.27
CA VAL A 242 16.88 -4.73 -8.49
C VAL A 242 18.07 -4.26 -9.31
N THR A 243 18.34 -2.98 -9.29
CA THR A 243 19.57 -2.38 -9.81
C THR A 243 20.32 -1.67 -8.70
N PHE A 244 21.62 -1.89 -8.60
CA PHE A 244 22.49 -1.21 -7.64
C PHE A 244 23.20 0.01 -8.26
N PHE A 245 23.73 0.90 -7.42
CA PHE A 245 24.42 2.11 -7.89
C PHE A 245 25.71 1.85 -8.69
N ASN A 246 26.29 0.65 -8.60
CA ASN A 246 27.41 0.21 -9.44
C ASN A 246 26.97 -0.34 -10.80
N GLY A 247 25.67 -0.42 -11.06
CA GLY A 247 25.07 -0.95 -12.28
C GLY A 247 24.79 -2.44 -12.26
N GLU A 248 25.18 -3.16 -11.20
CA GLU A 248 24.86 -4.58 -11.00
C GLU A 248 23.36 -4.79 -10.86
N THR A 249 22.85 -5.87 -11.46
CA THR A 249 21.41 -6.18 -11.47
C THR A 249 21.14 -7.55 -10.84
N HIS A 250 20.14 -7.61 -9.96
CA HIS A 250 19.69 -8.87 -9.36
C HIS A 250 18.24 -9.13 -9.72
N HIS A 251 17.96 -10.38 -10.12
CA HIS A 251 16.61 -10.91 -10.28
C HIS A 251 16.30 -11.84 -9.12
N VAL A 252 15.32 -11.45 -8.30
CA VAL A 252 14.95 -12.14 -7.05
C VAL A 252 13.57 -12.75 -7.20
N GLU A 253 13.45 -14.05 -7.00
CA GLU A 253 12.19 -14.78 -7.06
C GLU A 253 11.88 -15.46 -5.73
N TYR A 254 10.62 -15.35 -5.31
CA TYR A 254 10.04 -16.16 -4.24
C TYR A 254 8.75 -16.80 -4.75
N HIS A 255 8.63 -18.12 -4.60
CA HIS A 255 7.45 -18.88 -4.98
C HIS A 255 6.88 -19.58 -3.75
N GLY A 256 5.64 -19.23 -3.37
CA GLY A 256 4.97 -19.76 -2.19
C GLY A 256 3.90 -18.84 -1.67
N SER A 257 3.38 -19.15 -0.49
CA SER A 257 2.40 -18.29 0.17
C SER A 257 2.97 -16.89 0.42
N THR A 258 2.28 -15.86 -0.04
CA THR A 258 2.61 -14.47 0.24
C THR A 258 2.06 -13.97 1.59
N THR A 259 1.54 -14.90 2.40
CA THR A 259 1.14 -14.66 3.78
C THR A 259 2.26 -15.05 4.73
N TYR A 260 2.60 -14.16 5.65
CA TYR A 260 3.64 -14.37 6.64
C TYR A 260 3.13 -14.08 8.06
N GLU A 261 3.78 -14.65 9.04
CA GLU A 261 3.60 -14.31 10.43
C GLU A 261 4.69 -13.31 10.83
N PRO A 262 4.36 -12.26 11.60
CA PRO A 262 5.36 -11.25 11.99
C PRO A 262 6.44 -11.84 12.93
N TYR A 263 6.15 -12.98 13.52
CA TYR A 263 7.04 -13.65 14.46
C TYR A 263 7.41 -15.06 14.02
N ILE A 264 8.62 -15.43 14.34
CA ILE A 264 9.10 -16.81 14.24
C ILE A 264 9.03 -17.41 15.62
N GLU A 265 8.48 -18.63 15.72
CA GLU A 265 8.40 -19.40 16.96
C GLU A 265 9.77 -19.46 17.66
N GLY A 266 9.81 -19.17 18.96
CA GLY A 266 11.03 -19.13 19.75
C GLY A 266 11.76 -17.77 19.80
N THR A 267 11.19 -16.70 19.26
CA THR A 267 11.75 -15.35 19.33
C THR A 267 10.93 -14.41 20.21
N PHE A 268 9.84 -13.83 19.68
CA PHE A 268 8.92 -13.02 20.48
C PHE A 268 7.72 -13.81 21.02
N ALA A 269 7.44 -14.99 20.48
CA ALA A 269 6.39 -15.85 21.02
C ALA A 269 6.60 -16.20 22.50
N ASP A 270 7.85 -16.23 22.97
CA ASP A 270 8.20 -16.41 24.38
C ASP A 270 7.80 -15.19 25.26
N VAL A 271 7.34 -14.10 24.65
CA VAL A 271 6.90 -12.89 25.35
C VAL A 271 5.38 -12.91 25.60
N TYR A 272 4.62 -13.83 25.01
CA TYR A 272 3.19 -13.94 25.24
C TYR A 272 2.85 -15.08 26.22
N PRO A 273 1.97 -14.85 27.19
CA PRO A 273 1.30 -13.59 27.45
C PRO A 273 2.27 -12.49 27.86
N VAL A 274 2.02 -11.26 27.37
CA VAL A 274 2.85 -10.07 27.68
C VAL A 274 2.63 -9.62 29.12
N SER A 275 1.40 -9.73 29.60
CA SER A 275 1.06 -9.37 30.96
C SER A 275 1.77 -10.28 31.96
N GLN A 276 2.46 -9.68 32.89
CA GLN A 276 3.08 -10.37 34.04
C GLN A 276 2.16 -10.39 35.25
N TYR A 277 0.96 -9.89 35.15
CA TYR A 277 0.00 -9.93 36.24
C TYR A 277 -0.51 -11.36 36.48
N THR A 278 -0.61 -11.71 37.78
CA THR A 278 -1.13 -13.02 38.24
C THR A 278 -2.46 -12.86 39.00
N LYS A 279 -3.01 -11.65 39.01
CA LYS A 279 -4.25 -11.30 39.69
C LYS A 279 -4.91 -10.10 39.00
N ASP A 280 -6.19 -9.92 39.26
CA ASP A 280 -6.96 -8.78 38.77
C ASP A 280 -6.33 -7.43 39.12
N ILE A 281 -6.41 -6.50 38.18
CA ILE A 281 -5.98 -5.12 38.32
C ILE A 281 -7.23 -4.28 38.63
N THR A 282 -7.15 -3.48 39.70
CA THR A 282 -8.23 -2.54 40.02
C THR A 282 -7.65 -1.14 40.21
N PHE A 283 -8.34 -0.11 39.70
CA PHE A 283 -7.92 1.28 39.82
C PHE A 283 -9.13 2.22 39.93
N ASP A 284 -8.91 3.37 40.59
CA ASP A 284 -9.87 4.51 40.65
C ASP A 284 -9.05 5.79 40.58
N VAL A 285 -9.01 6.39 39.38
CA VAL A 285 -8.26 7.64 39.15
C VAL A 285 -9.23 8.80 39.05
N LYS A 286 -8.99 9.83 39.87
CA LYS A 286 -9.73 11.10 39.87
C LYS A 286 -8.78 12.27 39.60
N GLY A 287 -9.21 13.19 38.75
CA GLY A 287 -8.42 14.36 38.40
C GLY A 287 -7.24 14.04 37.47
N GLY A 288 -7.31 12.94 36.73
CA GLY A 288 -6.34 12.58 35.70
C GLY A 288 -6.31 13.59 34.55
N ARG A 289 -5.39 13.39 33.62
CA ARG A 289 -5.24 14.18 32.39
C ARG A 289 -5.27 13.27 31.16
N MET A 290 -5.74 13.81 30.03
CA MET A 290 -5.80 13.09 28.78
C MET A 290 -5.21 13.90 27.63
N ASN A 291 -4.49 13.24 26.74
CA ASN A 291 -4.18 13.74 25.42
C ASN A 291 -5.00 12.94 24.40
N LEU A 292 -5.59 13.64 23.45
CA LEU A 292 -6.39 13.04 22.37
C LEU A 292 -5.69 13.26 21.04
N TYR A 293 -5.63 12.20 20.23
CA TYR A 293 -5.04 12.25 18.90
C TYR A 293 -6.09 11.76 17.89
N TYR A 294 -6.62 12.69 17.10
CA TYR A 294 -7.56 12.37 16.05
C TYR A 294 -6.82 11.88 14.80
N ARG A 295 -7.07 10.66 14.37
CA ARG A 295 -6.36 10.00 13.28
C ARG A 295 -7.19 9.78 12.02
N GLY A 296 -8.47 10.22 12.00
CA GLY A 296 -9.39 9.93 10.89
C GLY A 296 -9.56 8.42 10.69
N ASP A 297 -9.84 7.97 9.48
CA ASP A 297 -9.97 6.54 9.15
C ASP A 297 -8.59 5.86 9.03
N HIS A 298 -7.83 5.89 10.13
CA HIS A 298 -6.44 5.41 10.19
C HIS A 298 -6.29 3.93 9.79
N TYR A 299 -7.28 3.10 10.10
CA TYR A 299 -7.22 1.66 9.87
C TYR A 299 -7.94 1.21 8.59
N ALA A 300 -8.48 2.14 7.79
CA ALA A 300 -9.29 1.88 6.60
C ALA A 300 -10.50 0.96 6.89
N THR A 301 -11.14 1.18 8.03
CA THR A 301 -12.33 0.42 8.47
C THR A 301 -13.64 1.12 8.18
N GLY A 302 -13.59 2.35 7.65
CA GLY A 302 -14.76 3.22 7.53
C GLY A 302 -15.17 3.88 8.86
N CYS A 303 -14.27 3.87 9.86
CA CYS A 303 -14.47 4.52 11.16
C CYS A 303 -13.36 5.55 11.40
N ASP A 304 -13.69 6.63 12.09
CA ASP A 304 -12.67 7.53 12.61
C ASP A 304 -12.06 6.96 13.88
N VAL A 305 -10.79 7.27 14.13
CA VAL A 305 -10.02 6.79 15.27
C VAL A 305 -9.61 7.95 16.16
N TRP A 306 -9.94 7.85 17.43
CA TRP A 306 -9.34 8.63 18.50
C TRP A 306 -8.37 7.76 19.29
N MET A 307 -7.08 8.05 19.26
CA MET A 307 -6.16 7.52 20.26
C MET A 307 -6.25 8.41 21.50
N VAL A 308 -6.61 7.80 22.61
CA VAL A 308 -6.75 8.45 23.92
C VAL A 308 -5.60 7.98 24.81
N GLU A 309 -4.77 8.91 25.20
CA GLU A 309 -3.71 8.71 26.19
C GLU A 309 -4.20 9.28 27.52
N MET A 310 -4.24 8.44 28.55
CA MET A 310 -4.75 8.76 29.88
C MET A 310 -3.64 8.65 30.92
N VAL A 311 -3.40 9.68 31.70
CA VAL A 311 -2.34 9.71 32.70
C VAL A 311 -2.88 10.16 34.08
N GLN A 312 -2.50 9.42 35.13
CA GLN A 312 -2.90 9.76 36.49
C GLN A 312 -2.22 11.03 36.94
N GLN A 313 -0.94 11.17 36.69
CA GLN A 313 -0.13 12.34 37.08
C GLN A 313 0.83 12.73 35.97
N ILE A 314 0.95 14.04 35.71
CA ILE A 314 1.89 14.63 34.78
C ILE A 314 3.05 15.26 35.55
N ASN A 315 4.25 15.21 34.94
CA ASN A 315 5.49 15.84 35.38
C ASN A 315 6.02 15.36 36.75
N PRO A 316 6.65 14.22 36.82
CA PRO A 316 6.77 13.17 35.75
C PRO A 316 5.48 12.35 35.65
N TYR A 317 5.31 11.61 34.58
CA TYR A 317 4.21 10.64 34.48
C TYR A 317 4.41 9.57 35.54
N ASN A 318 3.45 9.45 36.46
CA ASN A 318 3.45 8.48 37.55
C ASN A 318 2.06 7.87 37.72
N GLY A 319 2.05 6.61 38.15
CA GLY A 319 0.82 5.86 38.41
C GLY A 319 0.21 5.29 37.16
N VAL A 320 -1.13 5.22 37.10
CA VAL A 320 -1.87 4.66 35.98
C VAL A 320 -1.63 5.46 34.71
N TYR A 321 -1.25 4.76 33.67
CA TYR A 321 -1.14 5.28 32.32
C TYR A 321 -1.85 4.30 31.38
N MET A 322 -2.74 4.80 30.53
CA MET A 322 -3.48 3.95 29.61
C MET A 322 -3.50 4.56 28.21
N ILE A 323 -3.53 3.69 27.22
CA ILE A 323 -3.72 4.04 25.81
C ILE A 323 -4.95 3.25 25.31
N LEU A 324 -5.84 3.93 24.59
CA LEU A 324 -7.00 3.32 23.92
C LEU A 324 -7.17 3.93 22.53
N ASP A 325 -7.32 3.07 21.53
CA ASP A 325 -7.81 3.48 20.21
C ASP A 325 -9.32 3.29 20.16
N LEU A 326 -10.08 4.37 20.21
CA LEU A 326 -11.53 4.35 20.12
C LEU A 326 -11.96 4.52 18.66
N LEU A 327 -12.66 3.55 18.10
CA LEU A 327 -13.22 3.62 16.75
C LEU A 327 -14.67 4.14 16.85
N ILE A 328 -14.94 5.24 16.18
CA ILE A 328 -16.24 5.90 16.15
C ILE A 328 -16.77 5.98 14.70
N PRO A 329 -18.06 6.22 14.49
CA PRO A 329 -18.60 6.41 13.14
C PRO A 329 -17.85 7.50 12.36
N LYS A 330 -17.59 7.24 11.09
CA LYS A 330 -16.84 8.15 10.21
C LYS A 330 -17.50 9.52 10.10
N GLY A 331 -16.68 10.56 10.20
CA GLY A 331 -17.12 11.95 10.09
C GLY A 331 -17.69 12.54 11.40
N LEU A 332 -17.71 11.78 12.49
CA LEU A 332 -18.07 12.32 13.81
C LEU A 332 -16.87 12.87 14.57
N GLY A 333 -15.66 12.40 14.29
CA GLY A 333 -14.43 12.86 14.93
C GLY A 333 -13.97 14.22 14.43
N GLY A 334 -13.12 14.86 15.24
CA GLY A 334 -12.49 16.14 14.93
C GLY A 334 -12.05 16.86 16.18
N THR A 335 -10.97 17.64 16.11
CA THR A 335 -10.41 18.36 17.28
C THR A 335 -11.32 19.45 17.82
N ASP A 336 -12.43 19.72 17.20
CA ASP A 336 -13.52 20.59 17.62
C ASP A 336 -14.74 19.82 18.18
N ASN A 337 -14.73 18.47 18.15
CA ASN A 337 -15.82 17.62 18.58
C ASN A 337 -15.34 16.46 19.48
N PHE A 338 -14.92 16.80 20.70
CA PHE A 338 -14.47 15.79 21.68
C PHE A 338 -15.60 14.90 22.19
N ASP A 339 -16.83 15.37 22.16
CA ASP A 339 -18.00 14.59 22.61
C ASP A 339 -18.24 13.36 21.71
N SER A 340 -17.61 13.29 20.55
CA SER A 340 -17.62 12.12 19.67
C SER A 340 -17.04 10.86 20.31
N ILE A 341 -16.21 10.99 21.37
CA ILE A 341 -15.71 9.82 22.11
C ILE A 341 -16.72 9.24 23.12
N VAL A 342 -17.81 9.94 23.38
CA VAL A 342 -18.85 9.45 24.35
C VAL A 342 -19.57 8.26 23.76
N GLY A 343 -19.60 7.16 24.52
CA GLY A 343 -20.25 5.94 24.05
C GLY A 343 -19.88 4.72 24.87
N GLN A 344 -20.42 3.59 24.45
CA GLN A 344 -20.08 2.28 25.00
C GLN A 344 -19.34 1.47 23.94
N TYR A 345 -18.13 1.10 24.23
CA TYR A 345 -17.22 0.40 23.33
C TYR A 345 -17.05 -1.05 23.78
N LYS A 346 -16.88 -1.93 22.81
CA LYS A 346 -16.49 -3.33 23.03
C LYS A 346 -15.16 -3.61 22.34
N PHE A 347 -14.38 -4.52 22.88
CA PHE A 347 -13.16 -4.97 22.22
C PHE A 347 -13.47 -5.80 20.97
N HIS A 348 -12.58 -5.74 19.98
CA HIS A 348 -12.64 -6.61 18.82
C HIS A 348 -12.57 -8.09 19.23
N ASP A 349 -13.31 -8.92 18.54
CA ASP A 349 -13.26 -10.38 18.64
C ASP A 349 -13.34 -10.99 17.23
N ALA A 350 -13.26 -12.32 17.14
CA ALA A 350 -13.34 -13.03 15.86
C ALA A 350 -14.69 -12.84 15.11
N ASN A 351 -15.71 -12.29 15.77
CA ASN A 351 -17.04 -12.06 15.21
C ASN A 351 -17.28 -10.57 14.90
N THR A 352 -16.29 -9.70 15.08
CA THR A 352 -16.43 -8.27 14.83
C THR A 352 -16.59 -8.01 13.34
N THR A 353 -17.79 -7.60 12.93
CA THR A 353 -18.16 -7.28 11.54
C THR A 353 -18.40 -5.79 11.30
N SER A 354 -18.58 -5.02 12.38
CA SER A 354 -18.70 -3.56 12.38
C SER A 354 -17.73 -3.00 13.39
N TYR A 355 -17.01 -1.98 13.01
CA TYR A 355 -15.98 -1.37 13.84
C TYR A 355 -16.45 -0.14 14.62
N GLU A 356 -17.67 0.34 14.39
CA GLU A 356 -18.22 1.48 15.14
C GLU A 356 -18.37 1.16 16.63
N TYR A 357 -17.92 2.06 17.48
CA TYR A 357 -17.88 1.92 18.94
C TYR A 357 -17.14 0.65 19.39
N THR A 358 -15.97 0.44 18.80
CA THR A 358 -15.11 -0.69 19.16
C THR A 358 -13.70 -0.23 19.51
N ILE A 359 -12.93 -1.14 20.12
CA ILE A 359 -11.53 -0.94 20.51
C ILE A 359 -10.73 -2.14 19.97
N PRO A 360 -9.66 -1.91 19.18
CA PRO A 360 -8.73 -2.97 18.81
C PRO A 360 -8.04 -3.52 20.06
N VAL A 361 -7.86 -4.82 20.11
CA VAL A 361 -7.17 -5.47 21.23
C VAL A 361 -5.73 -5.00 21.37
N GLY A 362 -5.26 -4.86 22.60
CA GLY A 362 -3.89 -4.51 22.91
C GLY A 362 -2.93 -5.61 22.43
N ARG A 363 -1.86 -5.19 21.79
CA ARG A 363 -0.78 -6.08 21.34
C ARG A 363 0.57 -5.36 21.36
N LEU A 364 1.65 -6.13 21.38
CA LEU A 364 2.96 -5.60 21.03
C LEU A 364 3.15 -5.62 19.51
N ARG A 365 3.76 -4.58 19.00
CA ARG A 365 4.32 -4.59 17.65
C ARG A 365 5.70 -5.27 17.69
N ASP A 366 6.23 -5.64 16.55
CA ASP A 366 7.49 -6.39 16.41
C ASP A 366 8.70 -5.70 17.07
N ASP A 367 8.66 -4.36 17.21
CA ASP A 367 9.67 -3.57 17.91
C ASP A 367 9.37 -3.35 19.41
N CYS A 368 8.49 -4.17 19.98
CA CYS A 368 8.02 -4.09 21.37
C CYS A 368 7.23 -2.80 21.70
N LEU A 369 6.76 -2.07 20.69
CA LEU A 369 5.89 -0.91 20.92
C LEU A 369 4.46 -1.37 21.25
N GLN A 370 3.89 -0.77 22.30
CA GLN A 370 2.50 -1.01 22.71
C GLN A 370 1.55 -0.41 21.67
N MET A 371 0.64 -1.25 21.15
CA MET A 371 -0.37 -0.85 20.15
C MET A 371 -1.77 -1.01 20.69
N HIS A 372 -2.65 -0.07 20.36
CA HIS A 372 -4.10 -0.04 20.57
C HIS A 372 -4.54 0.16 22.02
N ALA A 373 -4.69 -0.92 22.82
CA ALA A 373 -5.32 -0.84 24.12
C ALA A 373 -4.44 -1.41 25.23
N TRP A 374 -3.97 -0.55 26.13
CA TRP A 374 -3.02 -0.94 27.17
C TRP A 374 -3.33 -0.29 28.53
N TYR A 375 -3.18 -1.08 29.58
CA TYR A 375 -2.99 -0.62 30.93
C TYR A 375 -1.49 -0.67 31.26
N LEU A 376 -0.93 0.44 31.73
CA LEU A 376 0.49 0.61 31.98
C LEU A 376 0.66 1.27 33.33
N TRP A 377 1.77 1.00 34.00
CA TRP A 377 2.19 1.72 35.18
C TRP A 377 3.46 2.51 34.88
N CYS A 378 3.43 3.79 35.17
CA CYS A 378 4.59 4.66 34.97
C CYS A 378 5.23 5.08 36.27
N VAL A 379 6.56 5.10 36.28
CA VAL A 379 7.39 5.68 37.36
C VAL A 379 8.36 6.64 36.71
N GLN A 380 8.28 7.93 37.10
CA GLN A 380 9.13 9.00 36.58
C GLN A 380 9.17 9.04 35.03
N SER A 381 8.01 8.97 34.43
CA SER A 381 7.79 8.95 32.95
C SER A 381 8.36 7.73 32.22
N GLN A 382 8.69 6.67 32.92
CA GLN A 382 9.08 5.39 32.30
C GLN A 382 8.01 4.33 32.55
N VAL A 383 7.66 3.60 31.49
CA VAL A 383 6.75 2.47 31.61
C VAL A 383 7.47 1.32 32.29
N ASP A 384 6.88 0.80 33.36
CA ASP A 384 7.33 -0.42 34.00
C ASP A 384 6.69 -1.62 33.29
N MET A 385 7.43 -2.30 32.42
CA MET A 385 6.92 -3.44 31.65
C MET A 385 6.51 -4.62 32.52
N SER A 386 7.01 -4.73 33.76
CA SER A 386 6.52 -5.74 34.71
C SER A 386 5.12 -5.41 35.25
N GLN A 387 4.63 -4.22 34.99
CA GLN A 387 3.32 -3.68 35.34
C GLN A 387 2.61 -3.11 34.11
N ALA A 388 2.74 -3.80 33.00
CA ALA A 388 2.07 -3.50 31.74
C ALA A 388 1.17 -4.67 31.34
N ALA A 389 -0.03 -4.39 30.86
CA ALA A 389 -0.97 -5.41 30.42
C ALA A 389 -1.76 -4.92 29.20
N PRO A 390 -1.78 -5.69 28.10
CA PRO A 390 -2.67 -5.43 26.98
C PRO A 390 -4.11 -5.70 27.41
N MET A 391 -5.04 -4.87 26.98
CA MET A 391 -6.45 -5.11 27.14
C MET A 391 -6.98 -5.83 25.91
N THR A 392 -7.52 -7.05 26.08
CA THR A 392 -7.82 -7.97 24.97
C THR A 392 -9.31 -8.30 24.81
N SER A 393 -10.12 -7.99 25.81
CA SER A 393 -11.57 -8.23 25.76
C SER A 393 -12.31 -7.34 26.76
N GLY A 394 -13.64 -7.34 26.69
CA GLY A 394 -14.47 -6.59 27.62
C GLY A 394 -15.11 -5.35 27.04
N THR A 395 -15.34 -4.33 27.87
CA THR A 395 -16.02 -3.10 27.50
C THR A 395 -15.38 -1.86 28.14
N VAL A 396 -15.54 -0.72 27.47
CA VAL A 396 -15.22 0.61 27.99
C VAL A 396 -16.42 1.50 27.76
N LYS A 397 -16.89 2.19 28.83
CA LYS A 397 -17.93 3.19 28.71
C LYS A 397 -17.35 4.57 28.96
N VAL A 398 -17.58 5.48 28.04
CA VAL A 398 -17.13 6.87 28.12
C VAL A 398 -18.33 7.77 28.37
N THR A 399 -18.26 8.59 29.43
CA THR A 399 -19.29 9.53 29.81
C THR A 399 -18.69 10.91 29.98
N GLN A 400 -19.35 11.93 29.48
CA GLN A 400 -18.99 13.33 29.70
C GLN A 400 -19.56 13.83 31.03
N ASN A 401 -18.75 14.45 31.87
CA ASN A 401 -19.14 15.02 33.15
C ASN A 401 -19.25 16.56 33.11
N GLY A 402 -18.54 17.17 32.17
CA GLY A 402 -18.47 18.63 32.02
C GLY A 402 -17.68 19.00 30.77
N ILE A 403 -17.35 20.28 30.63
CA ILE A 403 -16.53 20.73 29.50
C ILE A 403 -15.16 20.09 29.59
N GLN A 404 -14.82 19.25 28.59
CA GLN A 404 -13.55 18.51 28.49
C GLN A 404 -13.23 17.59 29.69
N ASP A 405 -14.24 17.22 30.49
CA ASP A 405 -14.11 16.30 31.63
C ASP A 405 -14.91 15.02 31.33
N TYR A 406 -14.22 13.88 31.34
CA TYR A 406 -14.77 12.59 30.95
C TYR A 406 -14.44 11.51 31.97
N THR A 407 -15.34 10.55 32.09
CA THR A 407 -15.15 9.33 32.87
C THR A 407 -15.10 8.12 31.92
N PHE A 408 -14.09 7.30 32.09
CA PHE A 408 -13.93 5.99 31.46
C PHE A 408 -14.18 4.92 32.50
N GLU A 409 -15.25 4.17 32.36
CA GLU A 409 -15.53 2.95 33.12
C GLU A 409 -14.98 1.76 32.32
N ILE A 410 -13.98 1.08 32.84
CA ILE A 410 -13.25 0.00 32.17
C ILE A 410 -13.55 -1.31 32.86
N ASP A 411 -13.98 -2.31 32.10
CA ASP A 411 -14.11 -3.70 32.51
C ASP A 411 -13.55 -4.56 31.38
N SER A 412 -12.25 -4.84 31.46
CA SER A 412 -11.46 -5.52 30.44
C SER A 412 -10.76 -6.75 31.04
N THR A 413 -10.13 -7.53 30.15
CA THR A 413 -9.29 -8.69 30.51
C THR A 413 -7.97 -8.59 29.80
N ASP A 414 -6.86 -8.93 30.45
CA ASP A 414 -5.54 -9.01 29.83
C ASP A 414 -5.34 -10.32 29.03
N ASP A 415 -4.18 -10.46 28.38
CA ASP A 415 -3.81 -11.65 27.60
C ASP A 415 -3.44 -12.88 28.48
N ASN A 416 -3.37 -12.71 29.80
CA ASN A 416 -3.15 -13.77 30.79
C ASN A 416 -4.46 -14.17 31.53
N GLY A 417 -5.58 -13.53 31.19
CA GLY A 417 -6.91 -13.83 31.74
C GLY A 417 -7.26 -13.08 33.03
N ASN A 418 -6.41 -12.16 33.51
CA ASN A 418 -6.75 -11.33 34.66
C ASN A 418 -7.64 -10.15 34.25
N ARG A 419 -8.56 -9.75 35.11
CA ARG A 419 -9.42 -8.60 34.85
C ARG A 419 -8.71 -7.29 35.10
N ILE A 420 -9.00 -6.28 34.27
CA ILE A 420 -8.56 -4.90 34.42
C ILE A 420 -9.83 -4.06 34.61
N ILE A 421 -10.11 -3.66 35.85
CA ILE A 421 -11.38 -3.03 36.21
C ILE A 421 -11.10 -1.70 36.92
N GLY A 422 -11.75 -0.67 36.48
CA GLY A 422 -11.64 0.60 37.20
C GLY A 422 -12.32 1.77 36.51
N THR A 423 -12.14 2.90 37.14
CA THR A 423 -12.66 4.17 36.69
C THR A 423 -11.50 5.15 36.53
N PHE A 424 -11.45 5.81 35.39
CA PHE A 424 -10.56 6.92 35.15
C PHE A 424 -11.41 8.16 34.85
N GLN A 425 -11.33 9.18 35.73
CA GLN A 425 -11.90 10.49 35.46
C GLN A 425 -10.78 11.50 35.24
N GLY A 426 -10.87 12.23 34.14
CA GLY A 426 -9.87 13.20 33.77
C GLY A 426 -10.34 14.26 32.79
N THR A 427 -9.50 15.32 32.67
CA THR A 427 -9.75 16.41 31.72
C THR A 427 -8.81 16.35 30.54
N ILE A 428 -9.28 16.75 29.35
CA ILE A 428 -8.44 16.89 28.17
C ILE A 428 -7.41 17.99 28.41
N LEU A 429 -6.14 17.65 28.25
CA LEU A 429 -5.02 18.57 28.30
C LEU A 429 -4.68 19.13 26.93
N ASN A 430 -4.56 18.22 25.94
CA ASN A 430 -4.23 18.56 24.57
C ASN A 430 -5.07 17.69 23.60
N ALA A 431 -5.33 18.25 22.42
CA ALA A 431 -5.90 17.50 21.32
C ALA A 431 -5.13 17.83 20.04
N TYR A 432 -4.78 16.79 19.29
CA TYR A 432 -3.95 16.88 18.10
C TYR A 432 -4.71 16.30 16.89
N ASP A 433 -4.68 17.02 15.78
CA ASP A 433 -5.11 16.47 14.50
C ASP A 433 -3.94 15.73 13.84
N GLN A 434 -4.05 14.42 13.74
CA GLN A 434 -3.07 13.52 13.15
C GLN A 434 -3.69 12.71 12.01
N LYS A 435 -4.70 13.28 11.33
CA LYS A 435 -5.26 12.63 10.15
C LYS A 435 -4.18 12.39 9.10
N CYS A 436 -4.17 11.19 8.55
CA CYS A 436 -3.45 10.88 7.34
C CYS A 436 -4.35 11.30 6.16
N GLU A 437 -4.00 12.37 5.45
CA GLU A 437 -4.71 12.80 4.24
C GLU A 437 -4.45 11.89 3.05
#